data_a6d010300235ee90047465a761ed2aae
#
_entry.id   a6d010300235ee90047465a761ed2aae
#
_cell.length_a   1.000
_cell.length_b   1.000
_cell.length_c   1.000
_cell.angle_alpha   90.00
_cell.angle_beta   90.00
_cell.angle_gamma   90.00
#
_symmetry.space_group_name_H-M   'P 1'
#
loop_
_entity.id
_entity.type
_entity.pdbx_description
1 polymer ?
#
loop_
_entity_poly.entity_id
_entity_poly.type
_entity_poly.pdbx_seq_one_letter_code
_entity_poly.pdbx_strand_id
1 'polypeptide(L)'
;MAPMTPVAASASHVEMIQMVMPSHANTHGTAFGGTVMAWIDLAAGMAAMRHARLPVVTASIDRLDFRSPVRIGQIALIRAQVNAVFATSMEVGVLVLTEEPLTGEQRLCCEAHLTFVALGPDQHPRQVPSLLAETEAERQRQREAGTRRAARLKLREELKAE
;
A
#
# COMPACT_ATOMS: atom_id res chain seq x y z
N MET A 1 0.79 21.02 -21.91
CA MET A 1 -0.05 19.93 -21.34
C MET A 1 -0.99 20.58 -20.33
N ALA A 2 -2.30 20.35 -20.44
CA ALA A 2 -3.25 20.89 -19.46
C ALA A 2 -2.92 20.36 -18.05
N PRO A 3 -3.05 21.17 -16.99
CA PRO A 3 -2.82 20.70 -15.64
C PRO A 3 -3.83 19.60 -15.31
N MET A 4 -3.32 18.46 -14.79
CA MET A 4 -4.18 17.37 -14.34
C MET A 4 -4.97 17.82 -13.10
N THR A 5 -6.27 17.54 -13.09
CA THR A 5 -7.13 17.82 -11.92
C THR A 5 -6.65 17.00 -10.73
N PRO A 6 -6.46 17.59 -9.55
CA PRO A 6 -6.15 16.86 -8.33
C PRO A 6 -7.23 15.80 -8.03
N VAL A 7 -6.80 14.66 -7.50
CA VAL A 7 -7.68 13.53 -7.16
C VAL A 7 -7.72 13.37 -5.64
N ALA A 8 -8.92 13.27 -5.07
CA ALA A 8 -9.09 13.05 -3.64
C ALA A 8 -8.42 11.74 -3.19
N ALA A 9 -7.74 11.77 -2.04
CA ALA A 9 -7.12 10.59 -1.47
C ALA A 9 -8.13 9.44 -1.27
N SER A 10 -9.33 9.78 -0.81
CA SER A 10 -10.44 8.84 -0.60
C SER A 10 -10.89 8.13 -1.88
N ALA A 11 -10.72 8.74 -3.06
CA ALA A 11 -11.07 8.11 -4.34
C ALA A 11 -10.19 6.90 -4.69
N SER A 12 -9.01 6.78 -4.08
CA SER A 12 -8.11 5.64 -4.26
C SER A 12 -8.39 4.49 -3.28
N HIS A 13 -9.26 4.69 -2.29
CA HIS A 13 -9.50 3.70 -1.23
C HIS A 13 -9.93 2.34 -1.78
N VAL A 14 -9.26 1.29 -1.31
CA VAL A 14 -9.56 -0.12 -1.61
C VAL A 14 -9.70 -0.86 -0.29
N GLU A 15 -10.75 -1.66 -0.17
CA GLU A 15 -10.88 -2.67 0.87
C GLU A 15 -10.99 -4.04 0.21
N MET A 16 -10.09 -4.94 0.60
CA MET A 16 -10.10 -6.33 0.18
C MET A 16 -10.29 -7.21 1.41
N ILE A 17 -11.19 -8.18 1.30
CA ILE A 17 -11.52 -9.10 2.38
C ILE A 17 -11.15 -10.49 1.93
N GLN A 18 -10.35 -11.20 2.74
CA GLN A 18 -9.85 -12.51 2.41
C GLN A 18 -9.98 -13.47 3.61
N MET A 19 -10.73 -14.55 3.46
CA MET A 19 -10.70 -15.64 4.44
C MET A 19 -9.41 -16.44 4.28
N VAL A 20 -8.75 -16.74 5.39
CA VAL A 20 -7.55 -17.57 5.38
C VAL A 20 -7.93 -19.03 5.27
N MET A 21 -7.66 -19.61 4.11
CA MET A 21 -7.89 -21.02 3.80
C MET A 21 -6.63 -21.87 4.10
N PRO A 22 -6.75 -23.20 4.25
CA PRO A 22 -5.60 -24.08 4.44
C PRO A 22 -4.52 -23.91 3.37
N SER A 23 -4.89 -23.63 2.10
CA SER A 23 -3.96 -23.36 1.00
C SER A 23 -3.12 -22.09 1.17
N HIS A 24 -3.52 -21.18 2.04
CA HIS A 24 -2.81 -19.94 2.36
C HIS A 24 -1.84 -20.11 3.53
N ALA A 25 -1.91 -21.22 4.25
CA ALA A 25 -1.25 -21.40 5.53
C ALA A 25 0.11 -22.09 5.44
N ASN A 26 0.97 -21.72 6.39
CA ASN A 26 2.21 -22.43 6.69
C ASN A 26 1.95 -23.62 7.63
N THR A 27 3.02 -24.31 8.04
CA THR A 27 2.96 -25.45 8.96
C THR A 27 2.47 -25.11 10.37
N HIS A 28 2.42 -23.82 10.73
CA HIS A 28 1.91 -23.34 12.03
C HIS A 28 0.41 -23.01 12.02
N GLY A 29 -0.29 -23.21 10.90
CA GLY A 29 -1.72 -22.91 10.77
C GLY A 29 -2.02 -21.41 10.67
N THR A 30 -1.04 -20.61 10.27
CA THR A 30 -1.19 -19.18 10.02
C THR A 30 -0.90 -18.87 8.56
N ALA A 31 -1.49 -17.77 8.04
CA ALA A 31 -1.23 -17.34 6.68
C ALA A 31 0.28 -17.18 6.45
N PHE A 32 0.78 -17.75 5.36
CA PHE A 32 2.17 -17.57 4.95
C PHE A 32 2.46 -16.09 4.70
N GLY A 33 3.57 -15.58 5.24
CA GLY A 33 3.92 -14.15 5.13
C GLY A 33 3.95 -13.65 3.68
N GLY A 34 4.46 -14.46 2.76
CA GLY A 34 4.43 -14.16 1.33
C GLY A 34 3.02 -14.05 0.75
N THR A 35 2.06 -14.83 1.25
CA THR A 35 0.65 -14.72 0.86
C THR A 35 0.06 -13.37 1.31
N VAL A 36 0.32 -12.97 2.55
CA VAL A 36 -0.13 -11.66 3.07
C VAL A 36 0.51 -10.52 2.27
N MET A 37 1.80 -10.63 1.95
CA MET A 37 2.49 -9.66 1.10
C MET A 37 1.88 -9.56 -0.31
N ALA A 38 1.47 -10.69 -0.90
CA ALA A 38 0.78 -10.70 -2.20
C ALA A 38 -0.57 -9.97 -2.13
N TRP A 39 -1.33 -10.15 -1.07
CA TRP A 39 -2.59 -9.41 -0.85
C TRP A 39 -2.35 -7.92 -0.65
N ILE A 40 -1.30 -7.55 0.09
CA ILE A 40 -0.89 -6.17 0.29
C ILE A 40 -0.54 -5.52 -1.05
N ASP A 41 0.30 -6.16 -1.85
CA ASP A 41 0.73 -5.64 -3.15
C ASP A 41 -0.44 -5.49 -4.12
N LEU A 42 -1.35 -6.47 -4.15
CA LEU A 42 -2.56 -6.42 -4.98
C LEU A 42 -3.48 -5.27 -4.58
N ALA A 43 -3.80 -5.12 -3.30
CA ALA A 43 -4.65 -4.04 -2.80
C ALA A 43 -4.03 -2.66 -3.06
N ALA A 44 -2.72 -2.53 -2.81
CA ALA A 44 -1.98 -1.30 -3.04
C ALA A 44 -1.91 -0.93 -4.54
N GLY A 45 -1.67 -1.92 -5.41
CA GLY A 45 -1.68 -1.73 -6.85
C GLY A 45 -3.04 -1.25 -7.37
N MET A 46 -4.14 -1.82 -6.85
CA MET A 46 -5.49 -1.35 -7.19
C MET A 46 -5.72 0.10 -6.74
N ALA A 47 -5.27 0.48 -5.54
CA ALA A 47 -5.38 1.86 -5.06
C ALA A 47 -4.57 2.83 -5.93
N ALA A 48 -3.34 2.46 -6.29
CA ALA A 48 -2.50 3.26 -7.18
C ALA A 48 -3.12 3.43 -8.57
N MET A 49 -3.67 2.36 -9.17
CA MET A 49 -4.36 2.43 -10.47
C MET A 49 -5.63 3.29 -10.41
N ARG A 50 -6.39 3.20 -9.31
CA ARG A 50 -7.59 4.05 -9.11
C ARG A 50 -7.24 5.54 -9.07
N HIS A 51 -6.09 5.89 -8.50
CA HIS A 51 -5.61 7.27 -8.46
C HIS A 51 -5.04 7.71 -9.82
N ALA A 52 -4.10 6.95 -10.37
CA ALA A 52 -3.35 7.34 -11.56
C ALA A 52 -4.14 7.18 -12.88
N ARG A 53 -5.10 6.26 -12.93
CA ARG A 53 -5.80 5.82 -14.16
C ARG A 53 -4.82 5.37 -15.26
N LEU A 54 -3.69 4.82 -14.84
CA LEU A 54 -2.60 4.28 -15.67
C LEU A 54 -2.17 2.91 -15.12
N PRO A 55 -1.50 2.08 -15.95
CA PRO A 55 -0.75 0.93 -15.44
C PRO A 55 0.28 1.37 -14.41
N VAL A 56 0.49 0.56 -13.38
CA VAL A 56 1.46 0.83 -12.33
C VAL A 56 2.33 -0.40 -12.08
N VAL A 57 3.55 -0.16 -11.59
CA VAL A 57 4.46 -1.22 -11.13
C VAL A 57 4.93 -0.93 -9.72
N THR A 58 5.09 -1.97 -8.93
CA THR A 58 5.66 -1.89 -7.59
C THR A 58 7.15 -1.60 -7.71
N ALA A 59 7.61 -0.49 -7.17
CA ALA A 59 9.01 -0.08 -7.20
C ALA A 59 9.75 -0.41 -5.91
N SER A 60 9.09 -0.30 -4.76
CA SER A 60 9.66 -0.67 -3.46
C SER A 60 8.56 -0.95 -2.44
N ILE A 61 8.89 -1.79 -1.48
CA ILE A 61 8.12 -2.01 -0.26
C ILE A 61 9.02 -1.57 0.89
N ASP A 62 8.52 -0.66 1.72
CA ASP A 62 9.22 -0.25 2.92
C ASP A 62 9.13 -1.35 3.98
N ARG A 63 9.77 -1.14 5.13
CA ARG A 63 9.78 -2.10 6.22
C ARG A 63 8.35 -2.59 6.55
N LEU A 64 8.20 -3.91 6.61
CA LEU A 64 6.98 -4.60 6.96
C LEU A 64 7.22 -5.45 8.21
N ASP A 65 6.50 -5.15 9.29
CA ASP A 65 6.57 -5.89 10.55
C ASP A 65 5.22 -6.56 10.83
N PHE A 66 5.22 -7.89 10.94
CA PHE A 66 4.06 -8.64 11.37
C PHE A 66 3.92 -8.59 12.89
N ARG A 67 2.83 -8.00 13.39
CA ARG A 67 2.55 -7.84 14.82
C ARG A 67 1.67 -8.94 15.38
N SER A 68 0.78 -9.49 14.55
CA SER A 68 -0.04 -10.63 14.89
C SER A 68 -0.25 -11.54 13.67
N PRO A 69 -0.35 -12.87 13.87
CA PRO A 69 -0.61 -13.79 12.78
C PRO A 69 -2.07 -13.71 12.33
N VAL A 70 -2.35 -14.10 11.09
CA VAL A 70 -3.70 -14.41 10.61
C VAL A 70 -3.85 -15.92 10.55
N ARG A 71 -4.77 -16.48 11.33
CA ARG A 71 -4.96 -17.92 11.44
C ARG A 71 -5.93 -18.45 10.38
N ILE A 72 -5.82 -19.75 10.05
CA ILE A 72 -6.83 -20.43 9.22
C ILE A 72 -8.22 -20.20 9.84
N GLY A 73 -9.19 -19.83 9.00
CA GLY A 73 -10.56 -19.54 9.40
C GLY A 73 -10.80 -18.09 9.86
N GLN A 74 -9.76 -17.31 10.09
CA GLN A 74 -9.89 -15.87 10.32
C GLN A 74 -10.00 -15.10 8.99
N ILE A 75 -10.48 -13.87 9.08
CA ILE A 75 -10.60 -12.95 7.95
C ILE A 75 -9.45 -11.95 8.01
N ALA A 76 -8.76 -11.75 6.90
CA ALA A 76 -7.85 -10.64 6.69
C ALA A 76 -8.61 -9.49 6.02
N LEU A 77 -8.61 -8.32 6.65
CA LEU A 77 -9.13 -7.07 6.10
C LEU A 77 -7.94 -6.24 5.65
N ILE A 78 -7.82 -6.04 4.34
CA ILE A 78 -6.72 -5.30 3.73
C ILE A 78 -7.26 -3.97 3.20
N ARG A 79 -6.84 -2.86 3.80
CA ARG A 79 -7.25 -1.50 3.39
C ARG A 79 -6.07 -0.77 2.81
N ALA A 80 -6.23 -0.23 1.61
CA ALA A 80 -5.19 0.50 0.90
C ALA A 80 -5.70 1.87 0.44
N GLN A 81 -4.82 2.87 0.49
CA GLN A 81 -5.11 4.23 0.03
C GLN A 81 -3.81 4.93 -0.35
N VAL A 82 -3.84 5.77 -1.38
CA VAL A 82 -2.69 6.61 -1.74
C VAL A 82 -2.49 7.67 -0.66
N ASN A 83 -1.27 7.71 -0.11
CA ASN A 83 -0.85 8.67 0.92
C ASN A 83 -0.23 9.94 0.32
N ALA A 84 0.55 9.79 -0.74
CA ALA A 84 1.25 10.89 -1.39
C ALA A 84 1.58 10.58 -2.85
N VAL A 85 1.74 11.64 -3.63
CA VAL A 85 2.17 11.59 -5.03
C VAL A 85 3.48 12.36 -5.19
N PHE A 86 4.41 11.81 -5.95
CA PHE A 86 5.73 12.38 -6.23
C PHE A 86 6.00 12.34 -7.75
N ALA A 87 5.39 13.25 -8.49
CA ALA A 87 5.48 13.36 -9.95
C ALA A 87 5.00 12.08 -10.68
N THR A 88 5.83 11.08 -10.86
CA THR A 88 5.53 9.82 -11.57
C THR A 88 5.30 8.62 -10.63
N SER A 89 5.50 8.81 -9.34
CA SER A 89 5.35 7.76 -8.32
C SER A 89 4.37 8.15 -7.24
N MET A 90 3.84 7.15 -6.55
CA MET A 90 2.90 7.29 -5.45
C MET A 90 3.33 6.41 -4.29
N GLU A 91 3.16 6.89 -3.07
CA GLU A 91 3.17 6.02 -1.90
C GLU A 91 1.74 5.58 -1.58
N VAL A 92 1.55 4.28 -1.44
CA VAL A 92 0.30 3.68 -0.97
C VAL A 92 0.52 3.11 0.43
N GLY A 93 -0.31 3.53 1.38
CA GLY A 93 -0.38 2.93 2.71
C GLY A 93 -1.36 1.75 2.71
N VAL A 94 -0.98 0.67 3.36
CA VAL A 94 -1.82 -0.52 3.54
C VAL A 94 -1.90 -0.89 5.01
N LEU A 95 -3.11 -1.11 5.47
CA LEU A 95 -3.41 -1.62 6.81
C LEU A 95 -4.01 -3.01 6.67
N VAL A 96 -3.45 -3.99 7.38
CA VAL A 96 -3.99 -5.35 7.44
C VAL A 96 -4.46 -5.62 8.86
N LEU A 97 -5.75 -5.91 9.01
CA LEU A 97 -6.36 -6.34 10.24
C LEU A 97 -6.74 -7.82 10.14
N THR A 98 -6.67 -8.53 11.26
CA THR A 98 -7.27 -9.85 11.40
C THR A 98 -8.64 -9.68 12.06
N GLU A 99 -9.62 -10.46 11.64
CA GLU A 99 -10.94 -10.49 12.25
C GLU A 99 -11.32 -11.94 12.60
N GLU A 100 -11.76 -12.15 13.83
CA GLU A 100 -12.39 -13.41 14.23
C GLU A 100 -13.86 -13.37 13.80
N PRO A 101 -14.28 -14.20 12.82
CA PRO A 101 -15.59 -14.07 12.19
C PRO A 101 -16.76 -14.37 13.14
N LEU A 102 -16.52 -15.14 14.21
CA LEU A 102 -17.58 -15.51 15.16
C LEU A 102 -17.80 -14.46 16.26
N THR A 103 -16.81 -13.61 16.52
CA THR A 103 -16.90 -12.58 17.58
C THR A 103 -16.82 -11.17 17.03
N GLY A 104 -16.31 -10.98 15.82
CA GLY A 104 -16.02 -9.66 15.23
C GLY A 104 -14.80 -8.97 15.83
N GLU A 105 -14.03 -9.65 16.72
CA GLU A 105 -12.81 -9.07 17.29
C GLU A 105 -11.77 -8.83 16.20
N GLN A 106 -11.28 -7.59 16.11
CA GLN A 106 -10.25 -7.21 15.15
C GLN A 106 -8.93 -6.90 15.84
N ARG A 107 -7.82 -7.28 15.20
CA ARG A 107 -6.45 -6.99 15.66
C ARG A 107 -5.58 -6.53 14.49
N LEU A 108 -4.64 -5.64 14.77
CA LEU A 108 -3.64 -5.21 13.79
C LEU A 108 -2.68 -6.36 13.49
N CYS A 109 -2.66 -6.78 12.21
CA CYS A 109 -1.66 -7.73 11.71
C CYS A 109 -0.37 -7.00 11.31
N CYS A 110 -0.47 -6.07 10.38
CA CYS A 110 0.67 -5.28 9.91
C CYS A 110 0.24 -4.00 9.19
N GLU A 111 1.20 -3.11 9.05
CA GLU A 111 1.12 -1.91 8.22
C GLU A 111 2.25 -1.97 7.18
N ALA A 112 1.97 -1.52 5.97
CA ALA A 112 2.94 -1.45 4.90
C ALA A 112 2.83 -0.13 4.14
N HIS A 113 3.97 0.30 3.59
CA HIS A 113 4.04 1.44 2.68
C HIS A 113 4.77 0.97 1.41
N LEU A 114 4.10 1.10 0.27
CA LEU A 114 4.61 0.68 -1.01
C LEU A 114 4.73 1.88 -1.94
N THR A 115 5.77 1.90 -2.75
CA THR A 115 5.94 2.89 -3.80
C THR A 115 5.59 2.26 -5.15
N PHE A 116 4.66 2.88 -5.86
CA PHE A 116 4.28 2.53 -7.22
C PHE A 116 4.73 3.59 -8.21
N VAL A 117 5.13 3.17 -9.40
CA VAL A 117 5.43 4.06 -10.52
C VAL A 117 4.38 3.86 -11.59
N ALA A 118 3.78 4.96 -12.06
CA ALA A 118 2.84 4.92 -13.17
C ALA A 118 3.60 4.86 -14.50
N LEU A 119 3.13 4.01 -15.41
CA LEU A 119 3.75 3.78 -16.72
C LEU A 119 2.83 4.20 -17.85
N GLY A 120 3.42 4.76 -18.89
CA GLY A 120 2.76 4.99 -20.16
C GLY A 120 2.71 3.74 -21.06
N PRO A 121 2.07 3.84 -22.24
CA PRO A 121 2.05 2.76 -23.22
C PRO A 121 3.45 2.33 -23.71
N ASP A 122 4.40 3.24 -23.64
CA ASP A 122 5.81 3.03 -23.96
C ASP A 122 6.64 2.44 -22.80
N GLN A 123 5.99 2.03 -21.72
CA GLN A 123 6.59 1.50 -20.49
C GLN A 123 7.52 2.48 -19.76
N HIS A 124 7.44 3.78 -20.07
CA HIS A 124 8.18 4.81 -19.35
C HIS A 124 7.33 5.49 -18.28
N PRO A 125 7.95 5.98 -17.18
CA PRO A 125 7.24 6.69 -16.11
C PRO A 125 6.42 7.87 -16.65
N ARG A 126 5.19 7.99 -16.16
CA ARG A 126 4.24 9.06 -16.50
C ARG A 126 3.84 9.84 -15.27
N GLN A 127 3.63 11.13 -15.48
CA GLN A 127 3.07 12.00 -14.45
C GLN A 127 1.69 11.52 -14.02
N VAL A 128 1.43 11.59 -12.72
CA VAL A 128 0.13 11.27 -12.12
C VAL A 128 -0.52 12.52 -11.54
N PRO A 129 -1.85 12.58 -11.44
CA PRO A 129 -2.55 13.70 -10.82
C PRO A 129 -2.07 13.91 -9.39
N SER A 130 -1.99 15.18 -8.96
CA SER A 130 -1.67 15.48 -7.55
C SER A 130 -2.74 14.94 -6.61
N LEU A 131 -2.34 14.64 -5.38
CA LEU A 131 -3.24 14.16 -4.34
C LEU A 131 -3.92 15.35 -3.64
N LEU A 132 -5.25 15.28 -3.50
CA LEU A 132 -6.03 16.16 -2.67
C LEU A 132 -6.31 15.47 -1.33
N ALA A 133 -5.63 15.89 -0.26
CA ALA A 133 -5.88 15.44 1.10
C ALA A 133 -7.01 16.32 1.70
N GLU A 134 -8.17 15.72 1.96
CA GLU A 134 -9.36 16.43 2.43
C GLU A 134 -9.47 16.46 3.96
N THR A 135 -8.90 15.45 4.65
CA THR A 135 -8.93 15.33 6.10
C THR A 135 -7.56 15.62 6.74
N GLU A 136 -7.54 15.95 8.03
CA GLU A 136 -6.26 16.12 8.75
C GLU A 136 -5.47 14.81 8.81
N ALA A 137 -6.14 13.67 8.96
CA ALA A 137 -5.49 12.36 8.93
C ALA A 137 -4.80 12.09 7.57
N GLU A 138 -5.42 12.48 6.46
CA GLU A 138 -4.82 12.37 5.12
C GLU A 138 -3.62 13.30 4.96
N ARG A 139 -3.74 14.54 5.42
CA ARG A 139 -2.61 15.49 5.43
C ARG A 139 -1.44 14.99 6.25
N GLN A 140 -1.72 14.37 7.40
CA GLN A 140 -0.68 13.77 8.24
C GLN A 140 0.01 12.61 7.52
N ARG A 141 -0.74 11.68 6.92
CA ARG A 141 -0.17 10.58 6.12
C ARG A 141 0.68 11.09 4.95
N GLN A 142 0.26 12.19 4.32
CA GLN A 142 1.01 12.82 3.23
C GLN A 142 2.36 13.39 3.71
N ARG A 143 2.38 14.07 4.87
CA ARG A 143 3.63 14.55 5.50
C ARG A 143 4.58 13.40 5.84
N GLU A 144 4.05 12.36 6.47
CA GLU A 144 4.83 11.18 6.85
C GLU A 144 5.39 10.43 5.64
N ALA A 145 4.64 10.34 4.55
CA ALA A 145 5.10 9.78 3.29
C ALA A 145 6.29 10.57 2.71
N GLY A 146 6.24 11.90 2.81
CA GLY A 146 7.36 12.77 2.44
C GLY A 146 8.62 12.48 3.25
N THR A 147 8.47 12.30 4.56
CA THR A 147 9.57 11.95 5.47
C THR A 147 10.16 10.57 5.14
N ARG A 148 9.33 9.56 4.92
CA ARG A 148 9.79 8.21 4.51
C ARG A 148 10.54 8.26 3.19
N ARG A 149 10.03 9.01 2.22
CA ARG A 149 10.69 9.18 0.92
C ARG A 149 12.07 9.83 1.06
N ALA A 150 12.18 10.90 1.84
CA ALA A 150 13.44 11.59 2.07
C ALA A 150 14.48 10.67 2.71
N ALA A 151 14.08 9.90 3.73
CA ALA A 151 14.94 8.92 4.40
C ALA A 151 15.42 7.82 3.43
N ARG A 152 14.53 7.31 2.60
CA ARG A 152 14.83 6.27 1.60
C ARG A 152 15.82 6.76 0.54
N LEU A 153 15.66 8.00 0.06
CA LEU A 153 16.58 8.60 -0.91
C LEU A 153 17.95 8.84 -0.30
N LYS A 154 18.00 9.35 0.93
CA LYS A 154 19.26 9.56 1.65
C LYS A 154 20.04 8.25 1.84
N LEU A 155 19.39 7.20 2.34
CA LEU A 155 20.01 5.88 2.50
C LEU A 155 20.55 5.34 1.17
N ARG A 156 19.81 5.53 0.08
CA ARG A 156 20.24 5.09 -1.25
C ARG A 156 21.48 5.83 -1.74
N GLU A 157 21.62 7.10 -1.40
CA GLU A 157 22.83 7.90 -1.74
C GLU A 157 24.02 7.46 -0.91
N GLU A 158 23.85 7.25 0.39
CA GLU A 158 24.87 6.76 1.30
C GLU A 158 25.44 5.42 0.85
N LEU A 159 24.57 4.45 0.50
CA LEU A 159 25.01 3.12 0.03
C LEU A 159 25.67 3.13 -1.36
N LYS A 160 25.54 4.19 -2.13
CA LYS A 160 26.24 4.32 -3.43
C LYS A 160 27.60 4.98 -3.30
N ALA A 161 27.87 5.66 -2.20
CA ALA A 161 29.13 6.36 -1.92
C ALA A 161 30.21 5.44 -1.32
N GLU A 162 29.86 4.21 -0.93
CA GLU A 162 30.76 3.13 -0.51
C GLU A 162 31.21 2.27 -1.69
#